data_7d1c830339e929b3cec6b986275d31d6
#
_entry.id   7d1c830339e929b3cec6b986275d31d6
#
_cell.length_a   1.000
_cell.length_b   1.000
_cell.length_c   1.000
_cell.angle_alpha   90.00
_cell.angle_beta   90.00
_cell.angle_gamma   90.00
#
_symmetry.space_group_name_H-M   'P 1'
#
loop_
_entity.id
_entity.type
_entity.pdbx_description
1 polymer ?
#
loop_
_entity_poly.entity_id
_entity_poly.type
_entity_poly.pdbx_seq_one_letter_code
_entity_poly.pdbx_strand_id
1 'polypeptide(L)'
;MTAGDAGAPLAGERLFILGAGRAGRGLARALRLCGARVHLHGRRDEPGDDDVRGGTVPPALEGATVALLAVQDGAMDAALAELLAAGPAPSTVVLSASGSAEPARLDPARRAGMAAGTFHPLLPLSSPGRAPALLRGAYVGVDGDAPALAAAARLAGALGAHTLRIPPGDRARYHAAAVFASNFPTVLAALAERLLTTSGVGAEAREATQSLMLAAVANLREQPPAAALTGPVARGDGETVRRHLAALETERGAREAYVALSRAALELVGSAGRDSVAAALAAATGSSSPSGRTP
;
A
#
# COMPACT_ATOMS: atom_id res chain seq x y z
N MET A 1 -20.85 3.75 -36.36
CA MET A 1 -20.38 2.44 -35.90
C MET A 1 -20.83 2.31 -34.42
N THR A 2 -21.87 1.55 -34.21
CA THR A 2 -22.45 1.25 -32.88
C THR A 2 -21.43 0.48 -32.06
N ALA A 3 -21.16 0.94 -30.83
CA ALA A 3 -20.34 0.20 -29.86
C ALA A 3 -20.99 -1.18 -29.67
N GLY A 4 -20.34 -2.21 -30.20
CA GLY A 4 -20.77 -3.58 -30.05
C GLY A 4 -20.77 -3.93 -28.57
N ASP A 5 -21.76 -4.73 -28.20
CA ASP A 5 -22.01 -5.37 -26.93
C ASP A 5 -20.79 -6.25 -26.53
N ALA A 6 -19.70 -5.61 -26.11
CA ALA A 6 -18.58 -6.28 -25.49
C ALA A 6 -19.04 -6.64 -24.08
N GLY A 7 -19.43 -7.90 -23.89
CA GLY A 7 -19.83 -8.45 -22.58
C GLY A 7 -18.85 -8.00 -21.49
N ALA A 8 -19.33 -7.85 -20.27
CA ALA A 8 -18.50 -7.38 -19.14
C ALA A 8 -17.19 -8.19 -19.07
N PRO A 9 -16.02 -7.54 -18.83
CA PRO A 9 -14.68 -8.16 -19.00
C PRO A 9 -14.47 -9.45 -18.17
N LEU A 10 -15.20 -9.61 -17.07
CA LEU A 10 -15.14 -10.80 -16.20
C LEU A 10 -16.47 -11.60 -16.21
N ALA A 11 -17.27 -11.47 -17.28
CA ALA A 11 -18.48 -12.28 -17.39
C ALA A 11 -18.09 -13.78 -17.40
N GLY A 12 -18.68 -14.55 -16.45
CA GLY A 12 -18.36 -15.97 -16.25
C GLY A 12 -17.28 -16.27 -15.19
N GLU A 13 -16.47 -15.30 -14.78
CA GLU A 13 -15.54 -15.49 -13.66
C GLU A 13 -16.29 -15.58 -12.33
N ARG A 14 -15.92 -16.58 -11.52
CA ARG A 14 -16.40 -16.78 -10.17
C ARG A 14 -15.26 -16.62 -9.20
N LEU A 15 -15.33 -15.59 -8.37
CA LEU A 15 -14.30 -15.30 -7.38
C LEU A 15 -14.83 -15.58 -5.98
N PHE A 16 -14.01 -16.24 -5.19
CA PHE A 16 -14.19 -16.36 -3.75
C PHE A 16 -13.16 -15.48 -3.04
N ILE A 17 -13.60 -14.48 -2.29
CA ILE A 17 -12.71 -13.57 -1.54
C ILE A 17 -12.85 -13.91 -0.06
N LEU A 18 -11.79 -14.43 0.56
CA LEU A 18 -11.72 -14.69 1.99
C LEU A 18 -11.07 -13.50 2.69
N GLY A 19 -11.88 -12.79 3.47
CA GLY A 19 -11.49 -11.59 4.20
C GLY A 19 -12.32 -10.37 3.82
N ALA A 20 -13.30 -10.02 4.65
CA ALA A 20 -14.21 -8.89 4.46
C ALA A 20 -13.70 -7.58 5.09
N GLY A 21 -12.38 -7.37 5.10
CA GLY A 21 -11.76 -6.12 5.47
C GLY A 21 -11.88 -5.05 4.37
N ARG A 22 -11.26 -3.88 4.57
CA ARG A 22 -11.29 -2.78 3.59
C ARG A 22 -10.82 -3.20 2.20
N ALA A 23 -9.74 -3.97 2.11
CA ALA A 23 -9.20 -4.46 0.84
C ALA A 23 -10.15 -5.47 0.17
N GLY A 24 -10.62 -6.48 0.91
CA GLY A 24 -11.53 -7.50 0.36
C GLY A 24 -12.84 -6.91 -0.14
N ARG A 25 -13.47 -6.02 0.64
CA ARG A 25 -14.69 -5.30 0.21
C ARG A 25 -14.44 -4.42 -1.01
N GLY A 26 -13.33 -3.67 -1.03
CA GLY A 26 -12.97 -2.82 -2.16
C GLY A 26 -12.76 -3.60 -3.44
N LEU A 27 -12.02 -4.71 -3.36
CA LEU A 27 -11.81 -5.62 -4.49
C LEU A 27 -13.10 -6.31 -4.94
N ALA A 28 -13.93 -6.77 -3.99
CA ALA A 28 -15.22 -7.37 -4.32
C ALA A 28 -16.11 -6.41 -5.10
N ARG A 29 -16.25 -5.16 -4.64
CA ARG A 29 -17.03 -4.13 -5.34
C ARG A 29 -16.47 -3.87 -6.76
N ALA A 30 -15.16 -3.69 -6.88
CA ALA A 30 -14.54 -3.41 -8.16
C ALA A 30 -14.72 -4.56 -9.16
N LEU A 31 -14.51 -5.81 -8.72
CA LEU A 31 -14.63 -6.99 -9.56
C LEU A 31 -16.08 -7.27 -9.97
N ARG A 32 -17.06 -7.04 -9.09
CA ARG A 32 -18.50 -7.12 -9.44
C ARG A 32 -18.87 -6.11 -10.52
N LEU A 33 -18.34 -4.90 -10.46
CA LEU A 33 -18.56 -3.89 -11.52
C LEU A 33 -17.96 -4.29 -12.87
N CYS A 34 -16.96 -5.18 -12.87
CA CYS A 34 -16.40 -5.77 -14.08
C CYS A 34 -17.15 -7.04 -14.56
N GLY A 35 -18.28 -7.38 -13.91
CA GLY A 35 -19.14 -8.51 -14.31
C GLY A 35 -18.81 -9.84 -13.65
N ALA A 36 -17.86 -9.91 -12.73
CA ALA A 36 -17.56 -11.12 -11.99
C ALA A 36 -18.65 -11.46 -10.97
N ARG A 37 -18.90 -12.76 -10.76
CA ARG A 37 -19.65 -13.25 -9.61
C ARG A 37 -18.70 -13.37 -8.43
N VAL A 38 -18.90 -12.56 -7.39
CA VAL A 38 -18.01 -12.52 -6.23
C VAL A 38 -18.74 -12.93 -4.99
N HIS A 39 -18.29 -14.03 -4.36
CA HIS A 39 -18.61 -14.40 -3.00
C HIS A 39 -17.59 -13.76 -2.07
N LEU A 40 -18.02 -12.82 -1.23
CA LEU A 40 -17.20 -12.21 -0.21
C LEU A 40 -17.45 -12.87 1.13
N HIS A 41 -16.42 -13.56 1.66
CA HIS A 41 -16.50 -14.30 2.90
C HIS A 41 -15.80 -13.59 4.05
N GLY A 42 -16.49 -13.48 5.17
CA GLY A 42 -16.01 -12.88 6.41
C GLY A 42 -16.23 -13.78 7.61
N ARG A 43 -15.92 -13.33 8.80
CA ARG A 43 -16.15 -14.07 10.04
C ARG A 43 -17.62 -14.14 10.45
N ARG A 44 -18.45 -13.23 9.97
CA ARG A 44 -19.89 -13.11 10.27
C ARG A 44 -20.63 -12.66 9.02
N ASP A 45 -21.92 -13.00 8.97
CA ASP A 45 -22.83 -12.43 7.98
C ASP A 45 -22.95 -10.92 8.24
N GLU A 46 -22.78 -10.14 7.19
CA GLU A 46 -23.03 -8.71 7.20
C GLU A 46 -23.86 -8.38 5.95
N PRO A 47 -25.21 -8.44 6.05
CA PRO A 47 -26.07 -8.08 4.95
C PRO A 47 -25.94 -6.59 4.64
N GLY A 48 -26.00 -6.24 3.37
CA GLY A 48 -25.88 -4.87 2.89
C GLY A 48 -25.17 -4.80 1.54
N ASP A 49 -24.65 -3.64 1.20
CA ASP A 49 -24.04 -3.36 -0.12
C ASP A 49 -22.93 -4.34 -0.54
N ASP A 50 -22.20 -4.91 0.43
CA ASP A 50 -21.10 -5.82 0.14
C ASP A 50 -21.51 -7.30 0.15
N ASP A 51 -22.70 -7.64 0.69
CA ASP A 51 -23.23 -9.01 0.84
C ASP A 51 -22.14 -9.97 1.37
N VAL A 52 -21.67 -9.70 2.59
CA VAL A 52 -20.65 -10.54 3.26
C VAL A 52 -21.33 -11.77 3.83
N ARG A 53 -20.84 -12.94 3.47
CA ARG A 53 -21.24 -14.22 4.05
C ARG A 53 -20.24 -14.63 5.11
N GLY A 54 -20.72 -15.14 6.23
CA GLY A 54 -19.93 -15.60 7.36
C GLY A 54 -20.06 -17.08 7.63
N GLY A 55 -19.47 -17.52 8.74
CA GLY A 55 -19.51 -18.91 9.16
C GLY A 55 -18.45 -19.79 8.49
N THR A 56 -18.77 -21.04 8.28
CA THR A 56 -17.87 -22.01 7.62
C THR A 56 -17.71 -21.68 6.14
N VAL A 57 -16.49 -21.74 5.62
CA VAL A 57 -16.23 -21.60 4.19
C VAL A 57 -17.01 -22.67 3.41
N PRO A 58 -17.82 -22.28 2.41
CA PRO A 58 -18.70 -23.21 1.71
C PRO A 58 -17.90 -24.25 0.92
N PRO A 59 -18.42 -25.50 0.83
CA PRO A 59 -17.76 -26.58 0.10
C PRO A 59 -17.43 -26.20 -1.35
N ALA A 60 -16.26 -26.62 -1.82
CA ALA A 60 -15.75 -26.36 -3.17
C ALA A 60 -15.76 -24.86 -3.56
N LEU A 61 -15.81 -23.95 -2.58
CA LEU A 61 -15.89 -22.49 -2.77
C LEU A 61 -16.96 -22.08 -3.78
N GLU A 62 -18.09 -22.80 -3.81
CA GLU A 62 -19.17 -22.59 -4.78
C GLU A 62 -18.70 -22.62 -6.25
N GLY A 63 -17.63 -23.38 -6.55
CA GLY A 63 -17.06 -23.53 -7.87
C GLY A 63 -16.27 -22.32 -8.34
N ALA A 64 -15.63 -21.60 -7.43
CA ALA A 64 -14.79 -20.44 -7.76
C ALA A 64 -13.63 -20.82 -8.69
N THR A 65 -13.38 -20.00 -9.70
CA THR A 65 -12.24 -20.10 -10.60
C THR A 65 -10.98 -19.47 -9.98
N VAL A 66 -11.19 -18.46 -9.13
CA VAL A 66 -10.12 -17.78 -8.37
C VAL A 66 -10.55 -17.61 -6.92
N ALA A 67 -9.69 -18.00 -6.00
CA ALA A 67 -9.82 -17.75 -4.57
C ALA A 67 -8.78 -16.68 -4.16
N LEU A 68 -9.23 -15.57 -3.58
CA LEU A 68 -8.38 -14.45 -3.16
C LEU A 68 -8.37 -14.33 -1.64
N LEU A 69 -7.20 -14.49 -1.03
CA LEU A 69 -6.99 -14.26 0.40
C LEU A 69 -6.73 -12.78 0.66
N ALA A 70 -7.71 -12.08 1.23
CA ALA A 70 -7.64 -10.65 1.57
C ALA A 70 -7.64 -10.44 3.10
N VAL A 71 -6.80 -11.21 3.79
CA VAL A 71 -6.65 -11.23 5.24
C VAL A 71 -5.34 -10.57 5.68
N GLN A 72 -5.21 -10.27 6.97
CA GLN A 72 -3.94 -9.82 7.54
C GLN A 72 -2.90 -10.94 7.49
N ASP A 73 -1.62 -10.58 7.38
CA ASP A 73 -0.52 -11.55 7.23
C ASP A 73 -0.48 -12.59 8.37
N GLY A 74 -0.76 -12.17 9.61
CA GLY A 74 -0.84 -13.08 10.76
C GLY A 74 -1.98 -14.12 10.68
N ALA A 75 -2.99 -13.89 9.86
CA ALA A 75 -4.12 -14.80 9.66
C ALA A 75 -4.00 -15.62 8.37
N MET A 76 -2.97 -15.43 7.55
CA MET A 76 -2.85 -16.02 6.23
C MET A 76 -2.86 -17.55 6.25
N ASP A 77 -2.07 -18.17 7.14
CA ASP A 77 -1.91 -19.63 7.17
C ASP A 77 -3.22 -20.31 7.61
N ALA A 78 -3.90 -19.73 8.61
CA ALA A 78 -5.20 -20.24 9.07
C ALA A 78 -6.26 -20.07 7.97
N ALA A 79 -6.30 -18.92 7.30
CA ALA A 79 -7.23 -18.65 6.22
C ALA A 79 -6.99 -19.59 5.01
N LEU A 80 -5.72 -19.86 4.67
CA LEU A 80 -5.40 -20.82 3.62
C LEU A 80 -5.81 -22.23 4.00
N ALA A 81 -5.56 -22.66 5.24
CA ALA A 81 -5.95 -23.97 5.72
C ALA A 81 -7.48 -24.14 5.67
N GLU A 82 -8.25 -23.15 6.10
CA GLU A 82 -9.71 -23.13 6.04
C GLU A 82 -10.21 -23.22 4.59
N LEU A 83 -9.61 -22.45 3.69
CA LEU A 83 -9.92 -22.47 2.26
C LEU A 83 -9.67 -23.87 1.67
N LEU A 84 -8.54 -24.50 1.98
CA LEU A 84 -8.19 -25.82 1.47
C LEU A 84 -9.09 -26.91 2.04
N ALA A 85 -9.50 -26.80 3.31
CA ALA A 85 -10.41 -27.73 3.95
C ALA A 85 -11.81 -27.75 3.29
N ALA A 86 -12.22 -26.66 2.65
CA ALA A 86 -13.44 -26.59 1.88
C ALA A 86 -13.40 -27.39 0.56
N GLY A 87 -12.24 -27.96 0.17
CA GLY A 87 -12.09 -28.82 -1.00
C GLY A 87 -12.25 -28.11 -2.33
N PRO A 88 -11.56 -26.99 -2.59
CA PRO A 88 -11.61 -26.32 -3.89
C PRO A 88 -11.13 -27.25 -5.02
N ALA A 89 -11.62 -26.99 -6.25
CA ALA A 89 -11.16 -27.73 -7.40
C ALA A 89 -9.66 -27.47 -7.67
N PRO A 90 -8.88 -28.48 -8.12
CA PRO A 90 -7.46 -28.27 -8.47
C PRO A 90 -7.23 -27.17 -9.54
N SER A 91 -8.24 -26.88 -10.35
CA SER A 91 -8.20 -25.79 -11.34
C SER A 91 -8.43 -24.40 -10.73
N THR A 92 -8.81 -24.29 -9.46
CA THR A 92 -8.95 -23.02 -8.75
C THR A 92 -7.57 -22.38 -8.54
N VAL A 93 -7.44 -21.14 -8.96
CA VAL A 93 -6.21 -20.35 -8.72
C VAL A 93 -6.30 -19.67 -7.36
N VAL A 94 -5.30 -19.85 -6.50
CA VAL A 94 -5.22 -19.19 -5.19
C VAL A 94 -4.33 -17.96 -5.26
N LEU A 95 -4.87 -16.82 -4.94
CA LEU A 95 -4.15 -15.53 -4.91
C LEU A 95 -4.12 -14.95 -3.50
N SER A 96 -3.02 -14.31 -3.12
CA SER A 96 -2.91 -13.52 -1.91
C SER A 96 -2.90 -12.02 -2.23
N ALA A 97 -3.71 -11.23 -1.53
CA ALA A 97 -3.69 -9.78 -1.62
C ALA A 97 -2.61 -9.14 -0.71
N SER A 98 -1.82 -9.93 0.02
CA SER A 98 -0.75 -9.41 0.86
C SER A 98 0.43 -8.88 0.05
N GLY A 99 0.96 -7.72 0.46
CA GLY A 99 2.18 -7.15 -0.10
C GLY A 99 3.47 -7.70 0.51
N SER A 100 3.41 -8.21 1.75
CA SER A 100 4.57 -8.64 2.53
C SER A 100 4.70 -10.16 2.67
N ALA A 101 3.60 -10.92 2.55
CA ALA A 101 3.62 -12.37 2.72
C ALA A 101 4.49 -13.05 1.65
N GLU A 102 5.44 -13.86 2.09
CA GLU A 102 6.32 -14.62 1.20
C GLU A 102 5.53 -15.62 0.36
N PRO A 103 5.89 -15.83 -0.92
CA PRO A 103 5.19 -16.74 -1.82
C PRO A 103 5.11 -18.18 -1.32
N ALA A 104 6.10 -18.64 -0.54
CA ALA A 104 6.13 -19.97 0.06
C ALA A 104 4.96 -20.25 1.02
N ARG A 105 4.31 -19.20 1.57
CA ARG A 105 3.11 -19.37 2.40
C ARG A 105 1.94 -19.98 1.63
N LEU A 106 1.96 -19.90 0.29
CA LEU A 106 0.96 -20.52 -0.59
C LEU A 106 1.35 -21.94 -1.04
N ASP A 107 2.47 -22.50 -0.58
CA ASP A 107 2.89 -23.86 -0.93
C ASP A 107 1.89 -24.96 -0.53
N PRO A 108 1.11 -24.85 0.55
CA PRO A 108 0.02 -25.78 0.80
C PRO A 108 -0.99 -25.87 -0.36
N ALA A 109 -1.31 -24.75 -1.01
CA ALA A 109 -2.18 -24.77 -2.19
C ALA A 109 -1.52 -25.47 -3.38
N ARG A 110 -0.21 -25.23 -3.62
CA ARG A 110 0.57 -25.91 -4.66
C ARG A 110 0.64 -27.41 -4.43
N ARG A 111 0.86 -27.84 -3.18
CA ARG A 111 0.86 -29.27 -2.82
C ARG A 111 -0.50 -29.93 -3.03
N ALA A 112 -1.58 -29.17 -2.95
CA ALA A 112 -2.93 -29.63 -3.27
C ALA A 112 -3.26 -29.55 -4.79
N GLY A 113 -2.27 -29.27 -5.63
CA GLY A 113 -2.39 -29.25 -7.11
C GLY A 113 -2.91 -27.95 -7.69
N MET A 114 -3.09 -26.90 -6.90
CA MET A 114 -3.57 -25.59 -7.37
C MET A 114 -2.43 -24.67 -7.74
N ALA A 115 -2.65 -23.81 -8.73
CA ALA A 115 -1.74 -22.72 -9.02
C ALA A 115 -1.91 -21.60 -7.96
N ALA A 116 -0.80 -21.02 -7.52
CA ALA A 116 -0.81 -20.02 -6.47
C ALA A 116 0.09 -18.81 -6.78
N GLY A 117 -0.33 -17.62 -6.34
CA GLY A 117 0.41 -16.39 -6.57
C GLY A 117 -0.13 -15.21 -5.77
N THR A 118 0.31 -14.03 -6.16
CA THR A 118 -0.05 -12.77 -5.51
C THR A 118 -0.85 -11.86 -6.44
N PHE A 119 -1.77 -11.12 -5.84
CA PHE A 119 -2.52 -10.02 -6.43
C PHE A 119 -2.57 -8.87 -5.43
N HIS A 120 -1.49 -8.10 -5.31
CA HIS A 120 -1.38 -7.02 -4.32
C HIS A 120 -1.59 -5.65 -4.96
N PRO A 121 -2.77 -5.02 -4.82
CA PRO A 121 -2.98 -3.65 -5.29
C PRO A 121 -2.07 -2.66 -4.56
N LEU A 122 -1.24 -1.92 -5.32
CA LEU A 122 -0.34 -0.88 -4.82
C LEU A 122 -1.11 0.42 -4.63
N LEU A 123 -2.06 0.40 -3.69
CA LEU A 123 -2.85 1.60 -3.36
C LEU A 123 -3.45 1.51 -1.95
N PRO A 124 -3.67 2.64 -1.27
CA PRO A 124 -4.28 2.67 0.05
C PRO A 124 -5.80 2.43 -0.04
N LEU A 125 -6.23 1.19 0.14
CA LEU A 125 -7.65 0.81 0.17
C LEU A 125 -8.30 1.21 1.51
N SER A 126 -8.29 2.50 1.85
CA SER A 126 -8.86 3.01 3.10
C SER A 126 -10.39 3.02 3.11
N SER A 127 -11.02 3.17 1.92
CA SER A 127 -12.47 3.18 1.73
C SER A 127 -12.86 2.22 0.61
N PRO A 128 -13.65 1.16 0.90
CA PRO A 128 -14.09 0.20 -0.10
C PRO A 128 -14.87 0.83 -1.26
N GLY A 129 -15.69 1.86 -0.99
CA GLY A 129 -16.48 2.53 -2.02
C GLY A 129 -15.64 3.27 -3.07
N ARG A 130 -14.43 3.70 -2.72
CA ARG A 130 -13.51 4.37 -3.65
C ARG A 130 -12.63 3.41 -4.45
N ALA A 131 -12.56 2.14 -4.05
CA ALA A 131 -11.67 1.16 -4.66
C ALA A 131 -11.83 1.05 -6.20
N PRO A 132 -13.05 0.99 -6.77
CA PRO A 132 -13.21 0.89 -8.22
C PRO A 132 -12.58 2.04 -8.99
N ALA A 133 -12.67 3.27 -8.47
CA ALA A 133 -12.06 4.43 -9.10
C ALA A 133 -10.54 4.46 -8.92
N LEU A 134 -10.04 4.08 -7.73
CA LEU A 134 -8.63 4.09 -7.41
C LEU A 134 -7.83 2.99 -8.12
N LEU A 135 -8.47 1.87 -8.47
CA LEU A 135 -7.83 0.76 -9.19
C LEU A 135 -7.53 1.12 -10.65
N ARG A 136 -8.28 2.02 -11.27
CA ARG A 136 -8.02 2.44 -12.65
C ARG A 136 -6.69 3.16 -12.75
N GLY A 137 -5.80 2.64 -13.58
CA GLY A 137 -4.44 3.16 -13.75
C GLY A 137 -3.49 2.83 -12.59
N ALA A 138 -3.95 2.13 -11.54
CA ALA A 138 -3.09 1.69 -10.45
C ALA A 138 -2.21 0.51 -10.89
N TYR A 139 -1.20 0.20 -10.07
CA TYR A 139 -0.39 -0.99 -10.24
C TYR A 139 -0.80 -2.09 -9.27
N VAL A 140 -0.68 -3.33 -9.75
CA VAL A 140 -0.90 -4.54 -8.95
C VAL A 140 0.38 -5.35 -8.95
N GLY A 141 0.98 -5.56 -7.79
CA GLY A 141 2.13 -6.43 -7.63
C GLY A 141 1.74 -7.89 -7.79
N VAL A 142 2.41 -8.60 -8.70
CA VAL A 142 2.10 -9.99 -9.04
C VAL A 142 3.36 -10.85 -8.99
N ASP A 143 3.21 -12.07 -8.48
CA ASP A 143 4.16 -13.17 -8.62
C ASP A 143 3.41 -14.49 -8.60
N GLY A 144 4.12 -15.60 -8.76
CA GLY A 144 3.57 -16.95 -8.63
C GLY A 144 3.72 -17.78 -9.89
N ASP A 145 2.95 -18.87 -9.93
CA ASP A 145 2.93 -19.84 -11.03
C ASP A 145 2.29 -19.25 -12.28
N ALA A 146 2.61 -19.79 -13.45
CA ALA A 146 2.12 -19.25 -14.73
C ALA A 146 0.58 -19.09 -14.80
N PRO A 147 -0.25 -20.06 -14.34
CA PRO A 147 -1.70 -19.85 -14.31
C PRO A 147 -2.13 -18.76 -13.34
N ALA A 148 -1.43 -18.60 -12.19
CA ALA A 148 -1.74 -17.54 -11.21
C ALA A 148 -1.41 -16.16 -11.78
N LEU A 149 -0.29 -16.01 -12.47
CA LEU A 149 0.08 -14.79 -13.17
C LEU A 149 -0.93 -14.43 -14.27
N ALA A 150 -1.40 -15.43 -15.05
CA ALA A 150 -2.41 -15.22 -16.07
C ALA A 150 -3.74 -14.76 -15.45
N ALA A 151 -4.18 -15.38 -14.35
CA ALA A 151 -5.37 -14.97 -13.64
C ALA A 151 -5.23 -13.53 -13.07
N ALA A 152 -4.10 -13.23 -12.44
CA ALA A 152 -3.81 -11.90 -11.91
C ALA A 152 -3.80 -10.83 -13.02
N ALA A 153 -3.24 -11.12 -14.17
CA ALA A 153 -3.22 -10.21 -15.33
C ALA A 153 -4.63 -9.95 -15.87
N ARG A 154 -5.48 -10.99 -15.99
CA ARG A 154 -6.88 -10.83 -16.42
C ARG A 154 -7.67 -9.95 -15.43
N LEU A 155 -7.53 -10.21 -14.13
CA LEU A 155 -8.21 -9.41 -13.10
C LEU A 155 -7.72 -7.95 -13.11
N ALA A 156 -6.41 -7.72 -13.18
CA ALA A 156 -5.84 -6.38 -13.25
C ALA A 156 -6.32 -5.64 -14.51
N GLY A 157 -6.27 -6.27 -15.66
CA GLY A 157 -6.73 -5.69 -16.93
C GLY A 157 -8.21 -5.30 -16.90
N ALA A 158 -9.07 -6.16 -16.34
CA ALA A 158 -10.49 -5.85 -16.18
C ALA A 158 -10.74 -4.65 -15.24
N LEU A 159 -9.93 -4.49 -14.21
CA LEU A 159 -9.97 -3.36 -13.29
C LEU A 159 -9.37 -2.06 -13.89
N GLY A 160 -8.80 -2.12 -15.10
CA GLY A 160 -8.07 -1.02 -15.70
C GLY A 160 -6.73 -0.73 -15.00
N ALA A 161 -6.17 -1.72 -14.30
CA ALA A 161 -4.90 -1.63 -13.59
C ALA A 161 -3.76 -2.28 -14.39
N HIS A 162 -2.52 -1.93 -14.05
CA HIS A 162 -1.30 -2.48 -14.62
C HIS A 162 -0.69 -3.53 -13.70
N THR A 163 -0.09 -4.59 -14.24
CA THR A 163 0.66 -5.55 -13.43
C THR A 163 2.12 -5.11 -13.27
N LEU A 164 2.66 -5.29 -12.07
CA LEU A 164 4.08 -5.12 -11.74
C LEU A 164 4.62 -6.44 -11.22
N ARG A 165 5.55 -7.05 -11.95
CA ARG A 165 6.15 -8.32 -11.52
C ARG A 165 7.10 -8.09 -10.35
N ILE A 166 6.90 -8.86 -9.27
CA ILE A 166 7.78 -8.81 -8.10
C ILE A 166 8.84 -9.90 -8.27
N PRO A 167 10.14 -9.54 -8.25
CA PRO A 167 11.22 -10.54 -8.28
C PRO A 167 11.18 -11.45 -7.05
N PRO A 168 11.57 -12.73 -7.19
CA PRO A 168 11.71 -13.62 -6.05
C PRO A 168 12.70 -13.08 -5.00
N GLY A 169 12.38 -13.22 -3.72
CA GLY A 169 13.26 -12.84 -2.59
C GLY A 169 13.27 -11.37 -2.21
N ASP A 170 12.57 -10.48 -2.94
CA ASP A 170 12.57 -9.05 -2.70
C ASP A 170 11.25 -8.49 -2.14
N ARG A 171 10.38 -9.36 -1.63
CA ARG A 171 9.05 -8.96 -1.20
C ARG A 171 9.07 -7.96 -0.03
N ALA A 172 9.95 -8.15 0.93
CA ALA A 172 10.07 -7.21 2.05
C ALA A 172 10.48 -5.81 1.58
N ARG A 173 11.46 -5.72 0.66
CA ARG A 173 11.88 -4.44 0.08
C ARG A 173 10.79 -3.80 -0.76
N TYR A 174 10.11 -4.61 -1.60
CA TYR A 174 8.95 -4.17 -2.36
C TYR A 174 7.86 -3.58 -1.47
N HIS A 175 7.50 -4.28 -0.39
CA HIS A 175 6.47 -3.80 0.53
C HIS A 175 6.93 -2.55 1.31
N ALA A 176 8.19 -2.49 1.73
CA ALA A 176 8.77 -1.29 2.33
C ALA A 176 8.67 -0.08 1.38
N ALA A 177 8.94 -0.26 0.08
CA ALA A 177 8.76 0.80 -0.91
C ALA A 177 7.30 1.28 -1.01
N ALA A 178 6.33 0.36 -0.95
CA ALA A 178 4.91 0.71 -0.91
C ALA A 178 4.54 1.50 0.36
N VAL A 179 5.11 1.14 1.52
CA VAL A 179 4.94 1.89 2.78
C VAL A 179 5.51 3.31 2.66
N PHE A 180 6.71 3.47 2.07
CA PHE A 180 7.30 4.79 1.81
C PHE A 180 6.41 5.64 0.90
N ALA A 181 5.84 5.06 -0.14
CA ALA A 181 5.04 5.81 -1.11
C ALA A 181 3.59 6.09 -0.66
N SER A 182 3.08 5.39 0.33
CA SER A 182 1.66 5.43 0.71
C SER A 182 1.45 5.79 2.20
N ASN A 183 1.99 4.99 3.12
CA ASN A 183 1.73 5.14 4.54
C ASN A 183 2.48 6.35 5.14
N PHE A 184 3.76 6.51 4.82
CA PHE A 184 4.58 7.61 5.36
C PHE A 184 4.11 8.99 4.91
N PRO A 185 3.66 9.24 3.68
CA PRO A 185 3.01 10.51 3.33
C PRO A 185 1.84 10.89 4.24
N THR A 186 1.04 9.92 4.71
CA THR A 186 -0.05 10.18 5.67
C THR A 186 0.52 10.62 7.04
N VAL A 187 1.61 10.01 7.50
CA VAL A 187 2.29 10.41 8.75
C VAL A 187 2.89 11.80 8.59
N LEU A 188 3.54 12.08 7.47
CA LEU A 188 4.11 13.41 7.17
C LEU A 188 3.04 14.50 7.13
N ALA A 189 1.87 14.20 6.54
CA ALA A 189 0.73 15.11 6.57
C ALA A 189 0.28 15.44 8.01
N ALA A 190 0.17 14.43 8.87
CA ALA A 190 -0.22 14.63 10.27
C ALA A 190 0.82 15.45 11.05
N LEU A 191 2.12 15.23 10.80
CA LEU A 191 3.18 16.04 11.41
C LEU A 191 3.13 17.50 10.93
N ALA A 192 2.97 17.73 9.62
CA ALA A 192 2.91 19.08 9.04
C ALA A 192 1.66 19.84 9.54
N GLU A 193 0.49 19.21 9.52
CA GLU A 193 -0.77 19.79 10.03
C GLU A 193 -0.62 20.22 11.50
N ARG A 194 -0.02 19.35 12.35
CA ARG A 194 0.23 19.67 13.76
C ARG A 194 1.19 20.84 13.91
N LEU A 195 2.29 20.88 13.17
CA LEU A 195 3.26 21.97 13.23
C LEU A 195 2.66 23.30 12.78
N LEU A 196 1.86 23.32 11.73
CA LEU A 196 1.13 24.51 11.30
C LEU A 196 0.17 24.99 12.40
N THR A 197 -0.59 24.07 12.99
CA THR A 197 -1.53 24.40 14.09
C THR A 197 -0.81 24.98 15.30
N THR A 198 0.29 24.38 15.73
CA THR A 198 1.07 24.88 16.88
C THR A 198 1.81 26.19 16.57
N SER A 199 2.03 26.51 15.30
CA SER A 199 2.56 27.80 14.85
C SER A 199 1.49 28.90 14.73
N GLY A 200 0.25 28.61 15.11
CA GLY A 200 -0.84 29.59 15.10
C GLY A 200 -1.66 29.62 13.79
N VAL A 201 -1.40 28.73 12.82
CA VAL A 201 -2.27 28.55 11.66
C VAL A 201 -3.52 27.81 12.12
N GLY A 202 -4.67 28.42 11.93
CA GLY A 202 -5.96 27.92 12.46
C GLY A 202 -6.53 26.73 11.68
N ALA A 203 -7.81 26.86 11.32
CA ALA A 203 -8.56 25.80 10.63
C ALA A 203 -7.99 25.42 9.26
N GLU A 204 -7.24 26.31 8.63
CA GLU A 204 -6.63 26.14 7.31
C GLU A 204 -5.43 25.20 7.28
N ALA A 205 -4.86 24.82 8.44
CA ALA A 205 -3.65 23.99 8.54
C ALA A 205 -3.75 22.69 7.73
N ARG A 206 -4.90 22.02 7.78
CA ARG A 206 -5.18 20.80 7.03
C ARG A 206 -5.17 21.03 5.51
N GLU A 207 -5.93 22.03 5.05
CA GLU A 207 -6.04 22.31 3.63
C GLU A 207 -4.72 22.79 3.03
N ALA A 208 -3.98 23.64 3.76
CA ALA A 208 -2.65 24.09 3.38
C ALA A 208 -1.67 22.91 3.26
N THR A 209 -1.67 21.98 4.22
CA THR A 209 -0.86 20.76 4.17
C THR A 209 -1.17 19.93 2.93
N GLN A 210 -2.47 19.67 2.68
CA GLN A 210 -2.89 18.88 1.53
C GLN A 210 -2.52 19.54 0.20
N SER A 211 -2.71 20.85 0.08
CA SER A 211 -2.34 21.61 -1.11
C SER A 211 -0.84 21.52 -1.40
N LEU A 212 0.00 21.69 -0.37
CA LEU A 212 1.44 21.60 -0.51
C LEU A 212 1.90 20.17 -0.91
N MET A 213 1.33 19.14 -0.32
CA MET A 213 1.65 17.76 -0.66
C MET A 213 1.23 17.40 -2.09
N LEU A 214 0.05 17.83 -2.53
CA LEU A 214 -0.40 17.63 -3.91
C LEU A 214 0.54 18.30 -4.92
N ALA A 215 1.00 19.53 -4.63
CA ALA A 215 1.99 20.22 -5.46
C ALA A 215 3.32 19.46 -5.53
N ALA A 216 3.80 18.93 -4.40
CA ALA A 216 5.03 18.13 -4.38
C ALA A 216 4.89 16.84 -5.21
N VAL A 217 3.75 16.15 -5.12
CA VAL A 217 3.47 14.97 -5.95
C VAL A 217 3.34 15.32 -7.44
N ALA A 218 2.74 16.48 -7.77
CA ALA A 218 2.66 16.94 -9.15
C ALA A 218 4.05 17.17 -9.76
N ASN A 219 4.98 17.79 -9.02
CA ASN A 219 6.36 17.97 -9.46
C ASN A 219 7.07 16.64 -9.78
N LEU A 220 6.81 15.58 -9.00
CA LEU A 220 7.37 14.23 -9.25
C LEU A 220 6.86 13.58 -10.54
N ARG A 221 5.76 14.05 -11.11
CA ARG A 221 5.27 13.57 -12.42
C ARG A 221 6.06 14.18 -13.58
N GLU A 222 6.63 15.35 -13.40
CA GLU A 222 7.29 16.13 -14.45
C GLU A 222 8.81 15.97 -14.41
N GLN A 223 9.38 15.66 -13.26
CA GLN A 223 10.83 15.59 -13.08
C GLN A 223 11.25 14.54 -12.04
N PRO A 224 12.48 14.01 -12.15
CA PRO A 224 12.98 13.02 -11.20
C PRO A 224 13.15 13.62 -9.79
N PRO A 225 13.14 12.78 -8.73
CA PRO A 225 13.17 13.24 -7.33
C PRO A 225 14.28 14.24 -6.98
N ALA A 226 15.48 14.04 -7.52
CA ALA A 226 16.60 14.96 -7.28
C ALA A 226 16.34 16.38 -7.81
N ALA A 227 15.67 16.51 -8.96
CA ALA A 227 15.31 17.80 -9.56
C ALA A 227 14.05 18.40 -8.92
N ALA A 228 13.11 17.56 -8.48
CA ALA A 228 11.88 17.97 -7.81
C ALA A 228 12.13 18.47 -6.37
N LEU A 229 13.25 18.05 -5.75
CA LEU A 229 13.57 18.43 -4.38
C LEU A 229 13.95 19.92 -4.29
N THR A 230 13.25 20.66 -3.45
CA THR A 230 13.45 22.07 -3.17
C THR A 230 13.74 22.29 -1.68
N GLY A 231 13.89 23.54 -1.26
CA GLY A 231 14.03 23.88 0.15
C GLY A 231 15.47 23.97 0.65
N PRO A 232 15.67 24.12 1.97
CA PRO A 232 16.99 24.46 2.54
C PRO A 232 18.04 23.36 2.33
N VAL A 233 17.66 22.08 2.41
CA VAL A 233 18.58 20.95 2.18
C VAL A 233 19.08 20.97 0.73
N ALA A 234 18.19 21.16 -0.24
CA ALA A 234 18.56 21.20 -1.66
C ALA A 234 19.49 22.39 -1.99
N ARG A 235 19.33 23.52 -1.28
CA ARG A 235 20.17 24.71 -1.46
C ARG A 235 21.44 24.72 -0.60
N GLY A 236 21.65 23.70 0.26
CA GLY A 236 22.81 23.66 1.17
C GLY A 236 22.70 24.66 2.33
N ASP A 237 21.51 25.15 2.67
CA ASP A 237 21.29 26.18 3.68
C ASP A 237 21.25 25.56 5.09
N GLY A 238 22.43 25.29 5.66
CA GLY A 238 22.57 24.71 7.00
C GLY A 238 22.09 25.63 8.11
N GLU A 239 22.06 26.96 7.91
CA GLU A 239 21.54 27.90 8.91
C GLU A 239 20.02 27.76 9.07
N THR A 240 19.28 27.68 7.98
CA THR A 240 17.84 27.41 8.02
C THR A 240 17.55 26.04 8.63
N VAL A 241 18.37 25.01 8.33
CA VAL A 241 18.23 23.68 8.95
C VAL A 241 18.41 23.75 10.47
N ARG A 242 19.43 24.49 10.97
CA ARG A 242 19.62 24.69 12.42
C ARG A 242 18.40 25.36 13.08
N ARG A 243 17.86 26.41 12.46
CA ARG A 243 16.65 27.10 12.97
C ARG A 243 15.45 26.17 13.02
N HIS A 244 15.26 25.33 12.01
CA HIS A 244 14.17 24.32 12.02
C HIS A 244 14.37 23.33 13.15
N LEU A 245 15.58 22.80 13.35
CA LEU A 245 15.89 21.86 14.42
C LEU A 245 15.69 22.43 15.83
N ALA A 246 16.02 23.71 16.02
CA ALA A 246 15.75 24.43 17.27
C ALA A 246 14.23 24.60 17.49
N ALA A 247 13.47 24.98 16.48
CA ALA A 247 12.02 25.10 16.56
C ALA A 247 11.30 23.77 16.84
N LEU A 248 11.91 22.65 16.47
CA LEU A 248 11.40 21.29 16.69
C LEU A 248 11.90 20.64 17.99
N GLU A 249 12.56 21.38 18.89
CA GLU A 249 13.20 20.79 20.09
C GLU A 249 12.17 20.07 20.99
N THR A 250 11.00 20.63 21.16
CA THR A 250 9.90 20.06 21.95
C THR A 250 9.05 19.04 21.18
N GLU A 251 9.22 18.94 19.87
CA GLU A 251 8.45 18.08 18.96
C GLU A 251 9.27 16.85 18.53
N ARG A 252 9.63 16.00 19.53
CA ARG A 252 10.58 14.89 19.34
C ARG A 252 10.35 14.07 18.07
N GLY A 253 9.15 13.57 17.82
CA GLY A 253 8.86 12.73 16.65
C GLY A 253 9.02 13.47 15.32
N ALA A 254 8.62 14.76 15.27
CA ALA A 254 8.82 15.59 14.09
C ALA A 254 10.30 15.89 13.85
N ARG A 255 11.06 16.15 14.92
CA ARG A 255 12.51 16.40 14.86
C ARG A 255 13.28 15.17 14.39
N GLU A 256 12.97 13.98 14.90
CA GLU A 256 13.59 12.72 14.48
C GLU A 256 13.31 12.45 12.97
N ALA A 257 12.05 12.60 12.54
CA ALA A 257 11.67 12.46 11.13
C ALA A 257 12.37 13.49 10.24
N TYR A 258 12.46 14.76 10.68
CA TYR A 258 13.14 15.82 9.96
C TYR A 258 14.63 15.50 9.73
N VAL A 259 15.33 15.04 10.78
CA VAL A 259 16.74 14.64 10.68
C VAL A 259 16.93 13.47 9.72
N ALA A 260 16.13 12.41 9.86
CA ALA A 260 16.24 11.21 9.02
C ALA A 260 15.98 11.52 7.54
N LEU A 261 14.91 12.26 7.25
CA LEU A 261 14.58 12.66 5.89
C LEU A 261 15.57 13.66 5.30
N SER A 262 16.09 14.59 6.09
CA SER A 262 17.14 15.52 5.61
C SER A 262 18.43 14.81 5.26
N ARG A 263 18.81 13.75 6.00
CA ARG A 263 19.95 12.90 5.64
C ARG A 263 19.72 12.17 4.32
N ALA A 264 18.56 11.56 4.15
CA ALA A 264 18.21 10.91 2.89
C ALA A 264 18.15 11.92 1.72
N ALA A 265 17.68 13.14 1.97
CA ALA A 265 17.65 14.21 0.97
C ALA A 265 19.07 14.64 0.53
N LEU A 266 20.06 14.61 1.44
CA LEU A 266 21.47 14.88 1.08
C LEU A 266 22.06 13.85 0.10
N GLU A 267 21.51 12.64 0.05
CA GLU A 267 21.93 11.62 -0.91
C GLU A 267 21.40 11.91 -2.33
N LEU A 268 20.31 12.67 -2.45
CA LEU A 268 19.69 13.05 -3.72
C LEU A 268 20.31 14.28 -4.36
N VAL A 269 20.89 15.19 -3.57
CA VAL A 269 21.42 16.47 -4.06
C VAL A 269 22.94 16.41 -4.29
N GLY A 270 23.44 17.31 -5.14
CA GLY A 270 24.86 17.45 -5.39
C GLY A 270 25.66 17.93 -4.18
N SER A 271 26.97 18.18 -4.37
CA SER A 271 27.94 18.51 -3.29
C SER A 271 27.81 19.93 -2.71
N ALA A 272 27.21 20.87 -3.44
CA ALA A 272 27.16 22.27 -3.03
C ALA A 272 26.36 22.45 -1.71
N GLY A 273 27.00 22.99 -0.68
CA GLY A 273 26.41 23.26 0.64
C GLY A 273 26.13 22.01 1.49
N ARG A 274 26.47 20.82 1.01
CA ARG A 274 26.25 19.55 1.71
C ARG A 274 26.86 19.53 3.11
N ASP A 275 28.09 20.03 3.24
CA ASP A 275 28.83 20.03 4.51
C ASP A 275 28.14 20.89 5.56
N SER A 276 27.60 22.05 5.19
CA SER A 276 26.89 22.96 6.10
C SER A 276 25.60 22.30 6.66
N VAL A 277 24.83 21.62 5.81
CA VAL A 277 23.64 20.90 6.24
C VAL A 277 24.02 19.66 7.05
N ALA A 278 25.02 18.90 6.63
CA ALA A 278 25.50 17.73 7.37
C ALA A 278 25.98 18.09 8.79
N ALA A 279 26.72 19.20 8.93
CA ALA A 279 27.17 19.72 10.23
C ALA A 279 25.98 20.12 11.12
N ALA A 280 24.94 20.77 10.55
CA ALA A 280 23.72 21.10 11.28
C ALA A 280 22.98 19.87 11.80
N LEU A 281 22.89 18.82 10.98
CA LEU A 281 22.25 17.55 11.34
C LEU A 281 23.06 16.74 12.36
N ALA A 282 24.41 16.79 12.31
CA ALA A 282 25.27 16.11 13.25
C ALA A 282 25.17 16.73 14.65
N ALA A 283 25.17 18.08 14.75
CA ALA A 283 24.99 18.79 16.01
C ALA A 283 23.66 18.42 16.70
N ALA A 284 22.60 18.19 15.93
CA ALA A 284 21.28 17.81 16.45
C ALA A 284 21.24 16.41 17.09
N THR A 285 22.14 15.50 16.72
CA THR A 285 22.20 14.12 17.24
C THR A 285 23.19 13.96 18.39
N GLY A 286 24.15 14.89 18.55
CA GLY A 286 25.14 14.85 19.64
C GLY A 286 24.64 15.34 20.99
N SER A 287 23.49 16.00 21.06
CA SER A 287 22.94 16.59 22.31
C SER A 287 22.06 15.64 23.14
N SER A 288 21.89 14.39 22.73
CA SER A 288 21.08 13.40 23.45
C SER A 288 21.92 12.44 24.31
N SER A 289 22.87 12.94 25.11
CA SER A 289 23.39 12.19 26.26
C SER A 289 22.38 12.27 27.41
N PRO A 290 21.90 11.17 27.98
CA PRO A 290 21.07 11.24 29.17
C PRO A 290 21.96 11.78 30.30
N SER A 291 21.57 12.94 30.87
CA SER A 291 22.13 13.40 32.12
C SER A 291 21.97 12.29 33.15
N GLY A 292 23.10 11.71 33.59
CA GLY A 292 23.17 10.70 34.62
C GLY A 292 22.46 11.19 35.88
N ARG A 293 21.44 10.47 36.28
CA ARG A 293 21.01 10.48 37.68
C ARG A 293 22.09 9.71 38.44
N THR A 294 22.90 10.44 39.16
CA THR A 294 23.72 9.87 40.24
C THR A 294 22.85 9.75 41.50
N PRO A 295 23.08 8.73 42.35
CA PRO A 295 22.18 8.24 43.40
C PRO A 295 21.95 9.17 44.57
#